data_f17d16ce080a371f8bf507aa47b19625
#
_entry.id   f17d16ce080a371f8bf507aa47b19625
#
_cell.length_a   1.000
_cell.length_b   1.000
_cell.length_c   1.000
_cell.angle_alpha   90.00
_cell.angle_beta   90.00
_cell.angle_gamma   90.00
#
_symmetry.space_group_name_H-M   'P 1'
#
loop_
_entity.id
_entity.type
_entity.pdbx_description
1 polymer ?
#
loop_
_entity_poly.entity_id
_entity_poly.type
_entity_poly.pdbx_seq_one_letter_code
_entity_poly.pdbx_strand_id
1 'polypeptide(L)'
;MLVIFIKILIVFVAGFRLGRMASLLRPSGDYRSLLSYRKAEQIYDLTYYFCKACLSSRGRTVDQMVQAARSGKQNIAEGKEAGLVSMETEIKLMNVARASLDELLADYEDFLRVRGFPVWEKDSRESLFVRKKGEDKCLARDYFLELARTRPPEVVANMAICLIFQAKYLLMRQLRFLEGKFLREGGMRERMSRMRRDRGDRGDRGDRGDRGDRGDRG
;
A
#
# COMPACT_ATOMS: atom_id res chain seq x y z
N MET A 1 26.54 -39.15 26.94
CA MET A 1 26.89 -37.87 27.57
C MET A 1 26.94 -36.68 26.56
N LEU A 2 27.47 -36.85 25.37
CA LEU A 2 27.59 -35.77 24.36
C LEU A 2 26.25 -35.20 23.89
N VAL A 3 25.18 -36.01 23.73
CA VAL A 3 23.86 -35.60 23.27
C VAL A 3 23.09 -34.74 24.29
N ILE A 4 23.37 -34.92 25.57
CA ILE A 4 22.75 -34.11 26.64
C ILE A 4 23.40 -32.72 26.69
N PHE A 5 24.69 -32.63 26.44
CA PHE A 5 25.43 -31.35 26.37
C PHE A 5 24.97 -30.47 25.21
N ILE A 6 24.70 -31.07 24.06
CA ILE A 6 24.19 -30.35 22.86
C ILE A 6 22.78 -29.83 23.08
N LYS A 7 21.90 -30.59 23.75
CA LYS A 7 20.53 -30.14 24.07
C LYS A 7 20.54 -28.99 25.10
N ILE A 8 21.43 -29.01 26.09
CA ILE A 8 21.56 -27.94 27.09
C ILE A 8 22.14 -26.67 26.42
N LEU A 9 23.08 -26.81 25.50
CA LEU A 9 23.64 -25.66 24.75
C LEU A 9 22.60 -25.01 23.82
N ILE A 10 21.74 -25.78 23.18
CA ILE A 10 20.64 -25.29 22.34
C ILE A 10 19.60 -24.55 23.18
N VAL A 11 19.28 -25.04 24.37
CA VAL A 11 18.31 -24.37 25.29
C VAL A 11 18.91 -23.09 25.86
N PHE A 12 20.24 -23.05 26.12
CA PHE A 12 20.90 -21.84 26.62
C PHE A 12 21.05 -20.76 25.54
N VAL A 13 21.25 -21.11 24.27
CA VAL A 13 21.27 -20.20 23.13
C VAL A 13 19.87 -19.70 22.78
N ALA A 14 18.83 -20.50 22.97
CA ALA A 14 17.44 -20.09 22.77
C ALA A 14 16.89 -19.20 23.91
N GLY A 15 17.55 -19.21 25.10
CA GLY A 15 17.18 -18.37 26.25
C GLY A 15 17.79 -16.97 26.25
N PHE A 16 18.75 -16.68 25.37
CA PHE A 16 19.22 -15.34 25.15
C PHE A 16 18.14 -14.54 24.44
N ARG A 17 17.23 -13.95 25.19
CA ARG A 17 16.34 -12.88 24.70
C ARG A 17 17.26 -11.84 24.05
N LEU A 18 17.43 -11.91 22.73
CA LEU A 18 17.83 -10.75 21.95
C LEU A 18 16.82 -9.66 22.35
N GLY A 19 17.25 -8.76 23.21
CA GLY A 19 16.47 -7.58 23.50
C GLY A 19 16.11 -7.00 22.15
N ARG A 20 14.80 -6.84 21.91
CA ARG A 20 14.26 -6.35 20.64
C ARG A 20 14.96 -5.02 20.36
N MET A 21 16.06 -5.04 19.59
CA MET A 21 16.74 -3.83 19.16
C MET A 21 15.68 -3.00 18.46
N ALA A 22 15.40 -1.82 19.00
CA ALA A 22 14.45 -0.91 18.40
C ALA A 22 14.94 -0.60 16.97
N SER A 23 14.29 -1.18 15.98
CA SER A 23 14.63 -0.97 14.57
C SER A 23 14.05 0.35 14.11
N LEU A 24 14.85 1.15 13.40
CA LEU A 24 14.38 2.33 12.68
C LEU A 24 13.43 1.95 11.55
N LEU A 25 13.64 0.76 10.96
CA LEU A 25 12.78 0.24 9.91
C LEU A 25 11.47 -0.30 10.50
N ARG A 26 10.38 -0.02 9.83
CA ARG A 26 9.07 -0.56 10.17
C ARG A 26 8.92 -1.97 9.60
N PRO A 27 8.18 -2.88 10.27
CA PRO A 27 7.84 -4.13 9.65
C PRO A 27 7.07 -3.86 8.34
N SER A 28 7.56 -4.43 7.24
CA SER A 28 6.90 -4.34 5.94
C SER A 28 5.99 -5.53 5.74
N GLY A 29 4.74 -5.26 5.33
CA GLY A 29 3.98 -6.25 4.58
C GLY A 29 4.27 -6.10 3.08
N ASP A 30 4.22 -7.17 2.32
CA ASP A 30 4.30 -7.15 0.86
C ASP A 30 3.19 -6.23 0.30
N TYR A 31 3.56 -5.26 -0.55
CA TYR A 31 2.59 -4.36 -1.18
C TYR A 31 1.55 -5.12 -2.01
N ARG A 32 1.89 -6.30 -2.53
CA ARG A 32 0.98 -7.16 -3.29
C ARG A 32 -0.20 -7.67 -2.46
N SER A 33 -0.06 -7.67 -1.14
CA SER A 33 -1.14 -7.99 -0.21
C SER A 33 -2.15 -6.85 -0.02
N LEU A 34 -1.81 -5.61 -0.42
CA LEU A 34 -2.69 -4.47 -0.31
C LEU A 34 -3.86 -4.56 -1.29
N LEU A 35 -5.09 -4.43 -0.77
CA LEU A 35 -6.28 -4.43 -1.61
C LEU A 35 -6.27 -3.26 -2.62
N SER A 36 -5.73 -2.11 -2.25
CA SER A 36 -5.56 -0.95 -3.15
C SER A 36 -4.63 -1.27 -4.31
N TYR A 37 -3.51 -1.95 -4.06
CA TYR A 37 -2.58 -2.38 -5.10
C TYR A 37 -3.21 -3.40 -6.05
N ARG A 38 -3.84 -4.45 -5.51
CA ARG A 38 -4.51 -5.47 -6.33
C ARG A 38 -5.60 -4.87 -7.21
N LYS A 39 -6.34 -3.88 -6.69
CA LYS A 39 -7.34 -3.17 -7.46
C LYS A 39 -6.71 -2.31 -8.57
N ALA A 40 -5.64 -1.59 -8.27
CA ALA A 40 -4.91 -0.80 -9.27
C ALA A 40 -4.27 -1.69 -10.35
N GLU A 41 -3.87 -2.90 -10.00
CA GLU A 41 -3.36 -3.90 -10.96
C GLU A 41 -4.46 -4.37 -11.91
N GLN A 42 -5.66 -4.69 -11.41
CA GLN A 42 -6.82 -5.01 -12.24
C GLN A 42 -7.21 -3.85 -13.18
N ILE A 43 -7.17 -2.62 -12.67
CA ILE A 43 -7.43 -1.41 -13.47
C ILE A 43 -6.39 -1.26 -14.57
N TYR A 44 -5.11 -1.46 -14.27
CA TYR A 44 -4.04 -1.38 -15.27
C TYR A 44 -4.24 -2.41 -16.40
N ASP A 45 -4.48 -3.68 -16.04
CA ASP A 45 -4.69 -4.76 -17.00
C ASP A 45 -5.91 -4.48 -17.88
N LEU A 46 -7.02 -4.01 -17.29
CA LEU A 46 -8.23 -3.63 -18.01
C LEU A 46 -8.01 -2.41 -18.92
N THR A 47 -7.31 -1.38 -18.45
CA THR A 47 -6.99 -0.18 -19.22
C THR A 47 -6.11 -0.50 -20.42
N TYR A 48 -5.10 -1.35 -20.23
CA TYR A 48 -4.20 -1.78 -21.30
C TYR A 48 -4.98 -2.52 -22.40
N TYR A 49 -5.88 -3.43 -22.02
CA TYR A 49 -6.78 -4.11 -22.95
C TYR A 49 -7.71 -3.12 -23.68
N PHE A 50 -8.37 -2.24 -22.91
CA PHE A 50 -9.29 -1.24 -23.46
C PHE A 50 -8.62 -0.36 -24.51
N CYS A 51 -7.43 0.17 -24.19
CA CYS A 51 -6.66 1.00 -25.11
C CYS A 51 -6.31 0.27 -26.41
N LYS A 52 -5.93 -1.02 -26.31
CA LYS A 52 -5.58 -1.81 -27.50
C LYS A 52 -6.79 -2.26 -28.34
N ALA A 53 -7.87 -2.63 -27.68
CA ALA A 53 -9.02 -3.23 -28.35
C ALA A 53 -10.08 -2.21 -28.79
N CYS A 54 -10.22 -1.09 -28.05
CA CYS A 54 -11.35 -0.18 -28.20
C CYS A 54 -10.98 1.23 -28.69
N LEU A 55 -9.68 1.58 -28.67
CA LEU A 55 -9.20 2.87 -29.15
C LEU A 55 -8.32 2.71 -30.39
N SER A 56 -8.27 3.76 -31.22
CA SER A 56 -7.31 3.78 -32.34
C SER A 56 -5.86 3.85 -31.81
N SER A 57 -5.02 2.93 -32.23
CA SER A 57 -3.67 2.69 -31.68
C SER A 57 -2.65 3.83 -31.80
N ARG A 58 -3.01 4.97 -32.40
CA ARG A 58 -2.09 6.10 -32.67
C ARG A 58 -2.44 7.39 -31.95
N GLY A 59 -3.27 7.31 -30.90
CA GLY A 59 -3.72 8.51 -30.17
C GLY A 59 -2.89 8.75 -28.91
N ARG A 60 -2.46 10.01 -28.67
CA ARG A 60 -1.83 10.45 -27.40
C ARG A 60 -2.62 10.04 -26.16
N THR A 61 -3.95 9.99 -26.26
CA THR A 61 -4.85 9.54 -25.19
C THR A 61 -4.56 8.10 -24.74
N VAL A 62 -4.22 7.21 -25.68
CA VAL A 62 -3.87 5.81 -25.36
C VAL A 62 -2.67 5.75 -24.43
N ASP A 63 -1.61 6.49 -24.78
CA ASP A 63 -0.38 6.55 -23.97
C ASP A 63 -0.65 7.18 -22.60
N GLN A 64 -1.46 8.24 -22.55
CA GLN A 64 -1.86 8.92 -21.31
C GLN A 64 -2.66 7.99 -20.38
N MET A 65 -3.68 7.31 -20.87
CA MET A 65 -4.47 6.37 -20.09
C MET A 65 -3.62 5.22 -19.52
N VAL A 66 -2.79 4.60 -20.35
CA VAL A 66 -1.89 3.51 -19.92
C VAL A 66 -0.88 4.03 -18.88
N GLN A 67 -0.33 5.22 -19.10
CA GLN A 67 0.61 5.83 -18.16
C GLN A 67 -0.07 6.20 -16.83
N ALA A 68 -1.27 6.75 -16.85
CA ALA A 68 -2.04 7.06 -15.64
C ALA A 68 -2.35 5.79 -14.84
N ALA A 69 -2.82 4.73 -15.49
CA ALA A 69 -3.07 3.44 -14.84
C ALA A 69 -1.79 2.84 -14.24
N ARG A 70 -0.67 2.89 -14.99
CA ARG A 70 0.64 2.42 -14.54
C ARG A 70 1.13 3.23 -13.35
N SER A 71 1.07 4.56 -13.42
CA SER A 71 1.49 5.47 -12.36
C SER A 71 0.68 5.23 -11.08
N GLY A 72 -0.65 5.09 -11.17
CA GLY A 72 -1.50 4.77 -10.03
C GLY A 72 -1.05 3.49 -9.32
N LYS A 73 -0.83 2.40 -10.06
CA LYS A 73 -0.35 1.13 -9.52
C LYS A 73 1.06 1.25 -8.92
N GLN A 74 1.99 1.87 -9.62
CA GLN A 74 3.40 1.96 -9.23
C GLN A 74 3.58 2.77 -7.96
N ASN A 75 2.92 3.93 -7.85
CA ASN A 75 3.02 4.77 -6.66
C ASN A 75 2.45 4.11 -5.38
N ILE A 76 1.49 3.19 -5.50
CA ILE A 76 1.05 2.39 -4.35
C ILE A 76 2.17 1.44 -3.88
N ALA A 77 2.85 0.76 -4.80
CA ALA A 77 3.95 -0.13 -4.47
C ALA A 77 5.12 0.63 -3.84
N GLU A 78 5.61 1.67 -4.52
CA GLU A 78 6.72 2.51 -4.05
C GLU A 78 6.39 3.19 -2.71
N GLY A 79 5.16 3.69 -2.55
CA GLY A 79 4.71 4.28 -1.30
C GLY A 79 4.79 3.29 -0.14
N LYS A 80 4.35 2.04 -0.35
CA LYS A 80 4.42 1.00 0.66
C LYS A 80 5.86 0.65 1.03
N GLU A 81 6.76 0.58 0.06
CA GLU A 81 8.18 0.33 0.29
C GLU A 81 8.85 1.52 0.99
N ALA A 82 8.60 2.75 0.54
CA ALA A 82 9.10 3.97 1.18
C ALA A 82 8.63 4.12 2.63
N GLY A 83 7.45 3.62 2.96
CA GLY A 83 6.86 3.62 4.30
C GLY A 83 7.68 2.86 5.36
N LEU A 84 8.60 1.99 4.95
CA LEU A 84 9.58 1.34 5.83
C LEU A 84 10.46 2.36 6.53
N VAL A 85 10.83 3.41 5.81
CA VAL A 85 11.73 4.46 6.26
C VAL A 85 10.92 5.71 6.65
N SER A 86 10.06 6.19 5.76
CA SER A 86 9.35 7.47 5.90
C SER A 86 7.85 7.33 5.64
N MET A 87 7.04 7.50 6.68
CA MET A 87 5.57 7.54 6.56
C MET A 87 5.10 8.76 5.76
N GLU A 88 5.81 9.86 5.86
CA GLU A 88 5.53 11.08 5.09
C GLU A 88 5.64 10.81 3.58
N THR A 89 6.71 10.09 3.17
CA THR A 89 6.90 9.70 1.77
C THR A 89 5.82 8.70 1.32
N GLU A 90 5.44 7.74 2.17
CA GLU A 90 4.32 6.83 1.90
C GLU A 90 3.03 7.61 1.63
N ILE A 91 2.67 8.56 2.50
CA ILE A 91 1.49 9.41 2.33
C ILE A 91 1.55 10.21 1.02
N LYS A 92 2.69 10.81 0.69
CA LYS A 92 2.88 11.58 -0.55
C LYS A 92 2.66 10.69 -1.78
N LEU A 93 3.28 9.52 -1.84
CA LEU A 93 3.15 8.59 -2.98
C LEU A 93 1.73 8.02 -3.12
N MET A 94 1.05 7.74 -2.01
CA MET A 94 -0.37 7.34 -2.05
C MET A 94 -1.27 8.46 -2.60
N ASN A 95 -0.98 9.72 -2.31
CA ASN A 95 -1.70 10.85 -2.91
C ASN A 95 -1.41 10.99 -4.41
N VAL A 96 -0.17 10.76 -4.85
CA VAL A 96 0.18 10.73 -6.29
C VAL A 96 -0.57 9.59 -6.99
N ALA A 97 -0.64 8.40 -6.38
CA ALA A 97 -1.42 7.28 -6.90
C ALA A 97 -2.90 7.65 -7.09
N ARG A 98 -3.47 8.37 -6.12
CA ARG A 98 -4.86 8.84 -6.21
C ARG A 98 -5.05 9.84 -7.35
N ALA A 99 -4.15 10.80 -7.48
CA ALA A 99 -4.20 11.78 -8.57
C ALA A 99 -4.12 11.12 -9.95
N SER A 100 -3.24 10.14 -10.13
CA SER A 100 -3.14 9.36 -11.37
C SER A 100 -4.42 8.57 -11.69
N LEU A 101 -5.11 8.06 -10.66
CA LEU A 101 -6.41 7.41 -10.85
C LEU A 101 -7.53 8.42 -11.14
N ASP A 102 -7.43 9.67 -10.67
CA ASP A 102 -8.36 10.75 -11.02
C ASP A 102 -8.20 11.16 -12.50
N GLU A 103 -6.97 11.26 -13.00
CA GLU A 103 -6.68 11.48 -14.42
C GLU A 103 -7.28 10.38 -15.30
N LEU A 104 -7.03 9.12 -14.94
CA LEU A 104 -7.57 7.97 -15.65
C LEU A 104 -9.12 7.94 -15.64
N LEU A 105 -9.73 8.32 -14.53
CA LEU A 105 -11.19 8.44 -14.41
C LEU A 105 -11.73 9.43 -15.44
N ALA A 106 -11.13 10.62 -15.50
CA ALA A 106 -11.53 11.66 -16.44
C ALA A 106 -11.41 11.18 -17.90
N ASP A 107 -10.36 10.46 -18.25
CA ASP A 107 -10.19 9.89 -19.59
C ASP A 107 -11.31 8.91 -19.96
N TYR A 108 -11.76 8.06 -19.04
CA TYR A 108 -12.87 7.15 -19.26
C TYR A 108 -14.23 7.87 -19.35
N GLU A 109 -14.44 8.88 -18.52
CA GLU A 109 -15.65 9.72 -18.57
C GLU A 109 -15.71 10.49 -19.89
N ASP A 110 -14.59 11.04 -20.34
CA ASP A 110 -14.48 11.72 -21.64
C ASP A 110 -14.71 10.76 -22.81
N PHE A 111 -14.20 9.53 -22.73
CA PHE A 111 -14.48 8.50 -23.75
C PHE A 111 -15.98 8.25 -23.91
N LEU A 112 -16.71 8.13 -22.80
CA LEU A 112 -18.17 7.92 -22.84
C LEU A 112 -18.89 9.17 -23.35
N ARG A 113 -18.56 10.33 -22.79
CA ARG A 113 -19.20 11.61 -23.12
C ARG A 113 -19.08 11.96 -24.60
N VAL A 114 -17.87 11.87 -25.16
CA VAL A 114 -17.62 12.24 -26.57
C VAL A 114 -18.34 11.32 -27.54
N ARG A 115 -18.66 10.07 -27.15
CA ARG A 115 -19.37 9.11 -27.97
C ARG A 115 -20.86 9.03 -27.67
N GLY A 116 -21.37 9.87 -26.76
CA GLY A 116 -22.77 9.86 -26.36
C GLY A 116 -23.22 8.63 -25.58
N PHE A 117 -22.26 7.90 -24.98
CA PHE A 117 -22.58 6.76 -24.12
C PHE A 117 -22.90 7.20 -22.69
N PRO A 118 -23.88 6.58 -22.03
CA PRO A 118 -24.21 6.92 -20.65
C PRO A 118 -23.14 6.40 -19.68
N VAL A 119 -22.85 7.21 -18.66
CA VAL A 119 -22.17 6.75 -17.44
C VAL A 119 -23.20 6.01 -16.58
N TRP A 120 -22.84 4.85 -16.05
CA TRP A 120 -23.75 4.09 -15.19
C TRP A 120 -24.03 4.84 -13.90
N GLU A 121 -25.29 4.91 -13.53
CA GLU A 121 -25.67 5.42 -12.22
C GLU A 121 -25.11 4.53 -11.10
N LYS A 122 -24.84 5.15 -9.96
CA LYS A 122 -24.23 4.47 -8.80
C LYS A 122 -25.02 3.23 -8.38
N ASP A 123 -26.35 3.30 -8.45
CA ASP A 123 -27.23 2.24 -7.95
C ASP A 123 -27.83 1.40 -9.09
N SER A 124 -27.33 1.56 -10.32
CA SER A 124 -27.68 0.68 -11.44
C SER A 124 -27.27 -0.76 -11.16
N ARG A 125 -27.98 -1.69 -11.76
CA ARG A 125 -27.73 -3.13 -11.61
C ARG A 125 -26.29 -3.50 -11.99
N GLU A 126 -25.77 -2.88 -13.03
CA GLU A 126 -24.45 -3.09 -13.59
C GLU A 126 -23.37 -2.58 -12.62
N SER A 127 -23.53 -1.36 -12.09
CA SER A 127 -22.61 -0.79 -11.09
C SER A 127 -22.60 -1.62 -9.81
N LEU A 128 -23.76 -2.06 -9.35
CA LEU A 128 -23.87 -2.92 -8.16
C LEU A 128 -23.19 -4.26 -8.38
N PHE A 129 -23.35 -4.86 -9.57
CA PHE A 129 -22.67 -6.11 -9.92
C PHE A 129 -21.15 -5.97 -9.88
N VAL A 130 -20.59 -4.95 -10.56
CA VAL A 130 -19.14 -4.72 -10.60
C VAL A 130 -18.61 -4.45 -9.19
N ARG A 131 -19.30 -3.63 -8.39
CA ARG A 131 -18.90 -3.34 -7.02
C ARG A 131 -18.87 -4.60 -6.15
N LYS A 132 -19.94 -5.38 -6.16
CA LYS A 132 -20.05 -6.63 -5.41
C LYS A 132 -18.95 -7.63 -5.79
N LYS A 133 -18.70 -7.80 -7.09
CA LYS A 133 -17.61 -8.66 -7.57
C LYS A 133 -16.24 -8.09 -7.18
N GLY A 134 -16.05 -6.78 -7.28
CA GLY A 134 -14.80 -6.13 -6.90
C GLY A 134 -14.49 -6.18 -5.40
N GLU A 135 -15.46 -6.43 -4.52
CA GLU A 135 -15.26 -6.64 -3.08
C GLU A 135 -14.80 -8.06 -2.74
N ASP A 136 -15.00 -9.01 -3.65
CA ASP A 136 -14.62 -10.40 -3.45
C ASP A 136 -13.09 -10.54 -3.42
N LYS A 137 -12.58 -10.92 -2.24
CA LYS A 137 -11.13 -11.11 -2.02
C LYS A 137 -10.57 -12.35 -2.72
N CYS A 138 -11.42 -13.30 -3.04
CA CYS A 138 -11.07 -14.56 -3.72
C CYS A 138 -11.22 -14.45 -5.25
N LEU A 139 -11.67 -13.28 -5.75
CA LEU A 139 -11.86 -13.09 -7.18
C LEU A 139 -10.51 -13.27 -7.92
N ALA A 140 -10.55 -14.01 -9.02
CA ALA A 140 -9.39 -14.16 -9.90
C ALA A 140 -8.91 -12.80 -10.39
N ARG A 141 -7.59 -12.62 -10.49
CA ARG A 141 -6.98 -11.35 -10.88
C ARG A 141 -7.47 -10.86 -12.23
N ASP A 142 -7.64 -11.77 -13.17
CA ASP A 142 -8.01 -11.53 -14.56
C ASP A 142 -9.53 -11.51 -14.83
N TYR A 143 -10.34 -11.72 -13.78
CA TYR A 143 -11.81 -11.79 -13.92
C TYR A 143 -12.42 -10.65 -14.74
N PHE A 144 -12.07 -9.41 -14.42
CA PHE A 144 -12.61 -8.25 -15.15
C PHE A 144 -12.04 -8.12 -16.55
N LEU A 145 -10.82 -8.58 -16.77
CA LEU A 145 -10.21 -8.64 -18.09
C LEU A 145 -10.93 -9.66 -19.00
N GLU A 146 -11.21 -10.85 -18.48
CA GLU A 146 -11.95 -11.87 -19.20
C GLU A 146 -13.39 -11.42 -19.50
N LEU A 147 -14.04 -10.78 -18.53
CA LEU A 147 -15.36 -10.21 -18.73
C LEU A 147 -15.35 -9.12 -19.82
N ALA A 148 -14.33 -8.26 -19.84
CA ALA A 148 -14.19 -7.17 -20.81
C ALA A 148 -14.09 -7.68 -22.26
N ARG A 149 -13.47 -8.83 -22.49
CA ARG A 149 -13.31 -9.43 -23.82
C ARG A 149 -14.64 -9.76 -24.51
N THR A 150 -15.71 -9.90 -23.73
CA THR A 150 -17.04 -10.24 -24.19
C THR A 150 -18.02 -9.08 -24.17
N ARG A 151 -17.55 -7.87 -23.86
CA ARG A 151 -18.41 -6.68 -23.67
C ARG A 151 -18.05 -5.57 -24.65
N PRO A 152 -19.03 -4.75 -25.04
CA PRO A 152 -18.76 -3.60 -25.87
C PRO A 152 -17.97 -2.51 -25.09
N PRO A 153 -17.28 -1.60 -25.81
CA PRO A 153 -16.37 -0.63 -25.21
C PRO A 153 -16.99 0.25 -24.13
N GLU A 154 -18.24 0.66 -24.27
CA GLU A 154 -18.95 1.48 -23.28
C GLU A 154 -19.17 0.74 -21.96
N VAL A 155 -19.40 -0.56 -22.01
CA VAL A 155 -19.51 -1.41 -20.81
C VAL A 155 -18.15 -1.55 -20.12
N VAL A 156 -17.08 -1.75 -20.90
CA VAL A 156 -15.73 -1.87 -20.38
C VAL A 156 -15.30 -0.55 -19.71
N ALA A 157 -15.58 0.59 -20.31
CA ALA A 157 -15.29 1.91 -19.74
C ALA A 157 -16.03 2.12 -18.40
N ASN A 158 -17.32 1.81 -18.35
CA ASN A 158 -18.10 1.91 -17.12
C ASN A 158 -17.62 0.93 -16.03
N MET A 159 -17.20 -0.28 -16.39
CA MET A 159 -16.56 -1.23 -15.45
C MET A 159 -15.28 -0.63 -14.87
N ALA A 160 -14.42 -0.04 -15.70
CA ALA A 160 -13.19 0.61 -15.26
C ALA A 160 -13.48 1.76 -14.29
N ILE A 161 -14.45 2.61 -14.59
CA ILE A 161 -14.93 3.69 -13.71
C ILE A 161 -15.33 3.14 -12.33
N CYS A 162 -16.13 2.08 -12.27
CA CYS A 162 -16.52 1.44 -11.01
C CYS A 162 -15.30 0.93 -10.21
N LEU A 163 -14.32 0.31 -10.88
CA LEU A 163 -13.11 -0.19 -10.24
C LEU A 163 -12.21 0.94 -9.74
N ILE A 164 -12.11 2.03 -10.49
CA ILE A 164 -11.35 3.24 -10.10
C ILE A 164 -11.97 3.84 -8.83
N PHE A 165 -13.29 3.97 -8.73
CA PHE A 165 -13.94 4.44 -7.50
C PHE A 165 -13.64 3.53 -6.31
N GLN A 166 -13.61 2.21 -6.48
CA GLN A 166 -13.23 1.27 -5.42
C GLN A 166 -11.77 1.45 -5.00
N ALA A 167 -10.85 1.59 -5.95
CA ALA A 167 -9.43 1.83 -5.65
C ALA A 167 -9.23 3.14 -4.88
N LYS A 168 -9.86 4.22 -5.33
CA LYS A 168 -9.84 5.53 -4.65
C LYS A 168 -10.37 5.45 -3.22
N TYR A 169 -11.48 4.73 -3.00
CA TYR A 169 -12.01 4.49 -1.65
C TYR A 169 -11.01 3.75 -0.75
N LEU A 170 -10.38 2.70 -1.26
CA LEU A 170 -9.37 1.95 -0.51
C LEU A 170 -8.14 2.82 -0.18
N LEU A 171 -7.67 3.63 -1.14
CA LEU A 171 -6.56 4.57 -0.93
C LEU A 171 -6.92 5.63 0.12
N MET A 172 -8.13 6.20 0.07
CA MET A 172 -8.56 7.17 1.08
C MET A 172 -8.61 6.59 2.49
N ARG A 173 -9.07 5.34 2.63
CA ARG A 173 -9.01 4.64 3.93
C ARG A 173 -7.59 4.43 4.41
N GLN A 174 -6.69 4.04 3.51
CA GLN A 174 -5.27 3.84 3.81
C GLN A 174 -4.60 5.16 4.21
N LEU A 175 -4.85 6.25 3.48
CA LEU A 175 -4.33 7.58 3.79
C LEU A 175 -4.78 8.05 5.18
N ARG A 176 -6.08 7.98 5.51
CA ARG A 176 -6.58 8.34 6.84
C ARG A 176 -5.92 7.54 7.96
N PHE A 177 -5.68 6.25 7.74
CA PHE A 177 -4.96 5.41 8.71
C PHE A 177 -3.51 5.88 8.88
N LEU A 178 -2.80 6.16 7.77
CA LEU A 178 -1.40 6.63 7.79
C LEU A 178 -1.28 8.01 8.44
N GLU A 179 -2.18 8.95 8.11
CA GLU A 179 -2.22 10.28 8.72
C GLU A 179 -2.44 10.20 10.23
N GLY A 180 -3.44 9.44 10.68
CA GLY A 180 -3.69 9.23 12.10
C GLY A 180 -2.52 8.57 12.82
N LYS A 181 -1.81 7.66 12.14
CA LYS A 181 -0.60 7.03 12.67
C LYS A 181 0.57 8.02 12.73
N PHE A 182 0.75 8.83 11.69
CA PHE A 182 1.78 9.87 11.63
C PHE A 182 1.62 10.91 12.75
N LEU A 183 0.39 11.37 13.00
CA LEU A 183 0.11 12.31 14.07
C LEU A 183 0.44 11.74 15.48
N ARG A 184 0.21 10.43 15.68
CA ARG A 184 0.51 9.79 16.98
C ARG A 184 1.99 9.45 17.16
N GLU A 185 2.64 8.95 16.12
CA GLU A 185 4.01 8.43 16.20
C GLU A 185 5.09 9.44 15.81
N GLY A 186 4.69 10.49 15.08
CA GLY A 186 5.61 11.46 14.49
C GLY A 186 6.36 10.90 13.28
N GLY A 187 7.17 11.76 12.67
CA GLY A 187 8.04 11.42 11.56
C GLY A 187 9.32 10.69 11.99
N MET A 188 10.26 10.56 11.04
CA MET A 188 11.54 9.88 11.28
C MET A 188 12.39 10.62 12.32
N ARG A 189 12.40 11.96 12.29
CA ARG A 189 13.19 12.79 13.21
C ARG A 189 12.77 12.59 14.66
N GLU A 190 11.47 12.61 14.93
CA GLU A 190 10.90 12.40 16.27
C GLU A 190 11.17 10.98 16.77
N ARG A 191 11.09 9.97 15.89
CA ARG A 191 11.43 8.59 16.23
C ARG A 191 12.89 8.44 16.58
N MET A 192 13.80 9.01 15.79
CA MET A 192 15.23 9.02 16.07
C MET A 192 15.55 9.71 17.40
N SER A 193 14.92 10.86 17.68
CA SER A 193 15.08 11.59 18.93
C SER A 193 14.62 10.77 20.14
N ARG A 194 13.48 10.09 20.05
CA ARG A 194 13.01 9.17 21.11
C ARG A 194 14.00 8.03 21.34
N MET A 195 14.46 7.37 20.28
CA MET A 195 15.42 6.26 20.41
C MET A 195 16.77 6.68 21.01
N ARG A 196 17.23 7.92 20.75
CA ARG A 196 18.44 8.46 21.36
C ARG A 196 18.24 8.71 22.87
N ARG A 197 17.09 9.26 23.26
CA ARG A 197 16.75 9.47 24.68
C ARG A 197 16.66 8.15 25.44
N ASP A 198 15.97 7.15 24.89
CA ASP A 198 15.83 5.82 25.50
C ASP A 198 17.18 5.10 25.68
N ARG A 199 18.16 5.36 24.79
CA ARG A 199 19.54 4.86 24.93
C ARG A 199 20.33 5.59 25.99
N GLY A 200 20.22 6.94 26.07
CA GLY A 200 20.86 7.74 27.08
C GLY A 200 20.41 7.38 28.49
N ASP A 201 19.12 7.19 28.68
CA ASP A 201 18.52 6.83 29.98
C ASP A 201 18.93 5.42 30.45
N ARG A 202 19.25 4.50 29.55
CA ARG A 202 19.79 3.16 29.86
C ARG A 202 21.27 3.19 30.22
N GLY A 203 22.04 4.11 29.63
CA GLY A 203 23.46 4.30 29.94
C GLY A 203 23.66 4.88 31.38
N ASP A 204 22.82 5.84 31.76
CA ASP A 204 22.91 6.51 33.07
C ASP A 204 22.47 5.62 34.26
N ARG A 205 21.59 4.62 34.01
CA ARG A 205 21.20 3.62 35.03
C ARG A 205 22.24 2.52 35.26
N GLY A 206 23.13 2.26 34.27
CA GLY A 206 24.21 1.27 34.41
C GLY A 206 25.38 1.78 35.28
N ASP A 207 25.60 3.11 35.34
CA ASP A 207 26.77 3.70 36.00
C ASP A 207 26.51 4.04 37.48
N ARG A 208 25.26 4.00 37.96
CA ARG A 208 24.89 4.27 39.35
C ARG A 208 24.94 3.07 40.28
N GLY A 209 25.23 1.86 39.76
CA GLY A 209 25.21 0.60 40.51
C GLY A 209 26.53 0.28 41.25
N ASP A 210 27.63 0.98 40.98
CA ASP A 210 28.97 0.57 41.48
C ASP A 210 29.69 1.61 42.38
N ARG A 211 28.93 2.48 43.05
CA ARG A 211 29.46 3.37 44.08
C ARG A 211 28.82 3.14 45.45
N GLY A 212 29.01 1.95 45.98
CA GLY A 212 28.59 1.60 47.29
C GLY A 212 29.58 0.65 47.95
N ASP A 213 30.24 1.16 48.97
CA ASP A 213 30.94 0.41 49.99
C ASP A 213 32.46 0.24 49.83
N ARG A 214 33.18 1.29 50.17
CA ARG A 214 34.45 1.14 50.87
C ARG A 214 34.29 1.67 52.30
N GLY A 215 33.77 0.78 53.14
CA GLY A 215 33.75 1.00 54.58
C GLY A 215 35.14 1.09 55.16
N ASP A 216 35.37 2.17 55.80
CA ASP A 216 36.40 2.51 56.74
C ASP A 216 36.53 1.44 57.83
N ARG A 217 37.72 0.87 58.02
CA ARG A 217 38.15 0.22 59.25
C ARG A 217 39.59 0.64 59.47
N GLY A 218 39.77 1.66 60.28
CA GLY A 218 40.99 1.97 61.02
C GLY A 218 41.10 1.19 62.34
#